data_f2eb56be02ff3ca955f725773d3d3199
#
_entry.id   f2eb56be02ff3ca955f725773d3d3199
#
_cell.length_a   1.000
_cell.length_b   1.000
_cell.length_c   1.000
_cell.angle_alpha   90.00
_cell.angle_beta   90.00
_cell.angle_gamma   90.00
#
_symmetry.space_group_name_H-M   'P 1'
#
loop_
_entity.id
_entity.type
_entity.pdbx_description
1 polymer ?
#
loop_
_entity_poly.entity_id
_entity_poly.type
_entity_poly.pdbx_seq_one_letter_code
_entity_poly.pdbx_strand_id
1 'polypeptide(L)'
;MKPYLLCALCSLLAMPGEARDMSATDTQRFIDALIANPPASEPVDEATVLAQEAQQRQQPEHRQWADQLARKQAQQAKLTPQALYFVSFSIPEEGLQRLILDADTFGIPATLRGMVKGDMRETANAVLRLVNEDKRGGVQIDPKAFGTYGINAVPALVVTCDGRYDRIAGNLALREALTKVAESGDCADTARAILAAHP
;
A
#
# COMPACT_ATOMS: atom_id res chain seq x y z
N MET A 1 -13.04 -39.29 59.93
CA MET A 1 -13.14 -38.15 60.83
C MET A 1 -13.08 -36.89 59.98
N LYS A 2 -14.20 -36.15 59.94
CA LYS A 2 -14.28 -34.77 59.41
C LYS A 2 -13.44 -33.84 60.30
N PRO A 3 -13.03 -32.64 59.82
CA PRO A 3 -13.97 -31.55 59.66
C PRO A 3 -13.81 -30.63 58.45
N TYR A 4 -14.90 -30.05 58.10
CA TYR A 4 -15.20 -28.84 57.37
C TYR A 4 -14.41 -27.61 57.90
N LEU A 5 -14.05 -26.66 57.07
CA LEU A 5 -14.27 -25.23 57.32
C LEU A 5 -13.97 -24.35 56.11
N LEU A 6 -14.95 -23.64 55.74
CA LEU A 6 -15.07 -22.23 55.37
C LEU A 6 -14.64 -21.80 53.97
N CYS A 7 -15.66 -21.83 53.16
CA CYS A 7 -15.84 -21.00 51.98
C CYS A 7 -16.11 -19.56 52.46
N ALA A 8 -15.15 -18.65 52.28
CA ALA A 8 -15.37 -17.21 52.53
C ALA A 8 -15.69 -16.51 51.24
N LEU A 9 -16.90 -16.00 51.17
CA LEU A 9 -17.46 -15.01 50.28
C LEU A 9 -16.43 -14.04 49.65
N CYS A 10 -16.27 -14.10 48.36
CA CYS A 10 -15.89 -12.95 47.55
C CYS A 10 -17.10 -12.48 46.75
N SER A 11 -17.93 -11.68 47.39
CA SER A 11 -18.96 -10.89 46.72
C SER A 11 -18.27 -9.74 45.99
N LEU A 12 -17.85 -9.93 44.75
CA LEU A 12 -17.54 -8.81 43.87
C LEU A 12 -18.87 -8.15 43.49
N LEU A 13 -19.08 -6.98 44.07
CA LEU A 13 -20.05 -6.00 43.61
C LEU A 13 -19.74 -5.64 42.16
N ALA A 14 -20.46 -6.25 41.24
CA ALA A 14 -20.62 -5.74 39.89
C ALA A 14 -21.46 -4.46 40.02
N MET A 15 -20.80 -3.31 39.95
CA MET A 15 -21.50 -2.06 39.68
C MET A 15 -21.97 -2.08 38.23
N PRO A 16 -23.26 -1.98 37.97
CA PRO A 16 -23.73 -1.72 36.61
C PRO A 16 -23.31 -0.28 36.28
N GLY A 17 -22.36 -0.15 35.37
CA GLY A 17 -22.11 1.11 34.69
C GLY A 17 -23.35 1.42 33.85
N GLU A 18 -24.28 2.17 34.40
CA GLU A 18 -25.36 2.78 33.62
C GLU A 18 -24.73 3.72 32.62
N ALA A 19 -24.60 3.27 31.37
CA ALA A 19 -24.49 4.16 30.24
C ALA A 19 -25.79 4.95 30.19
N ARG A 20 -25.79 6.16 30.76
CA ARG A 20 -26.89 7.10 30.59
C ARG A 20 -26.96 7.46 29.14
N ASP A 21 -27.97 6.89 28.45
CA ASP A 21 -28.40 7.40 27.16
C ASP A 21 -28.77 8.89 27.36
N MET A 22 -27.91 9.78 26.91
CA MET A 22 -28.20 11.20 26.89
C MET A 22 -29.34 11.41 25.92
N SER A 23 -30.50 11.79 26.44
CA SER A 23 -31.66 12.08 25.63
C SER A 23 -31.37 13.27 24.72
N ALA A 24 -32.02 13.32 23.55
CA ALA A 24 -31.87 14.45 22.60
C ALA A 24 -32.11 15.81 23.29
N THR A 25 -32.97 15.86 24.31
CA THR A 25 -33.23 17.04 25.14
C THR A 25 -32.06 17.42 26.04
N ASP A 26 -31.30 16.46 26.54
CA ASP A 26 -30.10 16.76 27.39
C ASP A 26 -28.97 17.25 26.54
N THR A 27 -28.79 16.70 25.32
CA THR A 27 -27.86 17.18 24.33
C THR A 27 -28.15 18.62 23.89
N GLN A 28 -29.43 18.94 23.66
CA GLN A 28 -29.85 20.30 23.29
C GLN A 28 -29.60 21.29 24.43
N ARG A 29 -29.93 20.95 25.69
CA ARG A 29 -29.60 21.79 26.85
C ARG A 29 -28.12 22.02 27.02
N PHE A 30 -27.30 21.01 26.75
CA PHE A 30 -25.84 21.13 26.82
C PHE A 30 -25.32 22.10 25.74
N ILE A 31 -25.85 21.99 24.50
CA ILE A 31 -25.51 22.90 23.41
C ILE A 31 -25.96 24.33 23.74
N ASP A 32 -27.18 24.51 24.23
CA ASP A 32 -27.72 25.82 24.60
C ASP A 32 -26.89 26.46 25.74
N ALA A 33 -26.43 25.65 26.71
CA ALA A 33 -25.55 26.11 27.79
C ALA A 33 -24.15 26.53 27.28
N LEU A 34 -23.60 25.84 26.29
CA LEU A 34 -22.34 26.20 25.64
C LEU A 34 -22.48 27.49 24.80
N ILE A 35 -23.62 27.71 24.17
CA ILE A 35 -23.90 28.93 23.39
C ILE A 35 -24.10 30.12 24.35
N ALA A 36 -24.80 29.92 25.48
CA ALA A 36 -25.06 30.96 26.47
C ALA A 36 -23.79 31.37 27.27
N ASN A 37 -22.91 30.41 27.54
CA ASN A 37 -21.63 30.60 28.20
C ASN A 37 -20.54 29.91 27.38
N PRO A 38 -20.06 30.49 26.29
CA PRO A 38 -18.94 29.93 25.57
C PRO A 38 -17.75 29.86 26.54
N PRO A 39 -17.04 28.72 26.61
CA PRO A 39 -15.82 28.66 27.41
C PRO A 39 -14.91 29.80 26.93
N ALA A 40 -14.41 30.60 27.90
CA ALA A 40 -13.50 31.67 27.60
C ALA A 40 -12.32 31.07 26.82
N SER A 41 -12.33 31.23 25.51
CA SER A 41 -11.16 30.96 24.68
C SER A 41 -10.17 32.06 25.05
N GLU A 42 -9.25 31.75 25.97
CA GLU A 42 -8.04 32.55 26.05
C GLU A 42 -7.47 32.61 24.62
N PRO A 43 -7.08 33.80 24.14
CA PRO A 43 -6.44 33.90 22.84
C PRO A 43 -5.18 33.01 22.90
N VAL A 44 -5.27 31.84 22.31
CA VAL A 44 -4.13 30.96 22.16
C VAL A 44 -3.23 31.69 21.19
N ASP A 45 -2.19 32.32 21.71
CA ASP A 45 -1.21 33.02 20.90
C ASP A 45 -0.66 32.02 19.88
N GLU A 46 -0.92 32.28 18.62
CA GLU A 46 -0.51 31.41 17.49
C GLU A 46 1.00 31.10 17.56
N ALA A 47 1.77 32.04 18.11
CA ALA A 47 3.19 31.85 18.39
C ALA A 47 3.47 30.77 19.44
N THR A 48 2.62 30.64 20.48
CA THR A 48 2.76 29.60 21.53
C THR A 48 2.40 28.22 21.00
N VAL A 49 1.39 28.09 20.14
CA VAL A 49 1.03 26.84 19.48
C VAL A 49 2.15 26.38 18.55
N LEU A 50 2.66 27.29 17.73
CA LEU A 50 3.78 27.02 16.83
C LEU A 50 5.07 26.63 17.59
N ALA A 51 5.32 27.28 18.74
CA ALA A 51 6.46 26.95 19.59
C ALA A 51 6.30 25.57 20.25
N GLN A 52 5.11 25.20 20.70
CA GLN A 52 4.81 23.87 21.24
C GLN A 52 4.92 22.79 20.19
N GLU A 53 4.39 23.01 18.99
CA GLU A 53 4.55 22.10 17.85
C GLU A 53 6.02 21.94 17.45
N ALA A 54 6.79 23.02 17.43
CA ALA A 54 8.22 22.96 17.16
C ALA A 54 8.99 22.17 18.24
N GLN A 55 8.61 22.30 19.50
CA GLN A 55 9.19 21.51 20.61
C GLN A 55 8.80 20.02 20.51
N GLN A 56 7.55 19.71 20.18
CA GLN A 56 7.12 18.32 19.97
C GLN A 56 7.86 17.65 18.80
N ARG A 57 8.12 18.38 17.72
CA ARG A 57 8.94 17.89 16.59
C ARG A 57 10.41 17.64 16.97
N GLN A 58 10.89 18.24 18.06
CA GLN A 58 12.26 18.05 18.56
C GLN A 58 12.39 16.89 19.55
N GLN A 59 11.32 16.23 19.95
CA GLN A 59 11.40 15.09 20.84
C GLN A 59 12.20 13.95 20.19
N PRO A 60 13.14 13.32 20.90
CA PRO A 60 14.02 12.29 20.34
C PRO A 60 13.25 11.09 19.77
N GLU A 61 12.08 10.78 20.31
CA GLU A 61 11.20 9.72 19.82
C GLU A 61 10.66 10.01 18.42
N HIS A 62 10.25 11.26 18.14
CA HIS A 62 9.78 11.68 16.81
C HIS A 62 10.90 11.65 15.77
N ARG A 63 12.13 12.00 16.14
CA ARG A 63 13.28 11.89 15.25
C ARG A 63 13.60 10.45 14.93
N GLN A 64 13.63 9.57 15.92
CA GLN A 64 13.87 8.14 15.71
C GLN A 64 12.80 7.50 14.81
N TRP A 65 11.52 7.85 15.03
CA TRP A 65 10.44 7.40 14.17
C TRP A 65 10.58 7.93 12.73
N ALA A 66 10.87 9.22 12.55
CA ALA A 66 11.09 9.84 11.25
C ALA A 66 12.28 9.19 10.53
N ASP A 67 13.39 8.94 11.23
CA ASP A 67 14.57 8.26 10.69
C ASP A 67 14.26 6.80 10.30
N GLN A 68 13.49 6.08 11.11
CA GLN A 68 13.04 4.73 10.78
C GLN A 68 12.14 4.72 9.54
N LEU A 69 11.22 5.69 9.44
CA LEU A 69 10.35 5.83 8.26
C LEU A 69 11.17 6.17 7.01
N ALA A 70 12.11 7.10 7.13
CA ALA A 70 13.03 7.47 6.03
C ALA A 70 13.89 6.27 5.59
N ARG A 71 14.40 5.47 6.53
CA ARG A 71 15.14 4.23 6.20
C ARG A 71 14.26 3.19 5.52
N LYS A 72 13.02 3.00 6.00
CA LYS A 72 12.05 2.10 5.34
C LYS A 72 11.72 2.57 3.92
N GLN A 73 11.49 3.87 3.74
CA GLN A 73 11.24 4.45 2.41
C GLN A 73 12.47 4.33 1.49
N ALA A 74 13.68 4.54 2.01
CA ALA A 74 14.92 4.35 1.24
C ALA A 74 15.16 2.87 0.87
N GLN A 75 14.78 1.94 1.75
CA GLN A 75 14.81 0.51 1.44
C GLN A 75 13.76 0.13 0.39
N GLN A 76 12.55 0.69 0.46
CA GLN A 76 11.51 0.49 -0.55
C GLN A 76 11.89 1.12 -1.89
N ALA A 77 12.55 2.29 -1.89
CA ALA A 77 13.09 2.90 -3.11
C ALA A 77 14.19 2.05 -3.76
N LYS A 78 15.00 1.34 -2.96
CA LYS A 78 15.96 0.33 -3.46
C LYS A 78 15.29 -0.91 -4.04
N LEU A 79 14.03 -1.14 -3.69
CA LEU A 79 13.19 -2.25 -4.18
C LEU A 79 12.31 -1.81 -5.37
N THR A 80 12.54 -0.63 -5.95
CA THR A 80 11.86 -0.26 -7.19
C THR A 80 12.27 -1.30 -8.25
N PRO A 81 11.33 -2.05 -8.81
CA PRO A 81 11.66 -3.05 -9.80
C PRO A 81 12.40 -2.39 -10.96
N GLN A 82 13.52 -2.98 -11.39
CA GLN A 82 14.28 -2.51 -12.56
C GLN A 82 13.48 -2.62 -13.86
N ALA A 83 12.41 -3.42 -13.84
CA ALA A 83 11.45 -3.51 -14.93
C ALA A 83 10.04 -3.74 -14.39
N LEU A 84 9.04 -3.30 -15.16
CA LEU A 84 7.61 -3.46 -14.89
C LEU A 84 6.94 -4.00 -16.15
N TYR A 85 6.07 -4.99 -15.99
CA TYR A 85 5.31 -5.54 -17.12
C TYR A 85 3.83 -5.21 -16.96
N PHE A 86 3.35 -4.29 -17.76
CA PHE A 86 2.00 -3.76 -17.70
C PHE A 86 1.01 -4.67 -18.43
N VAL A 87 -0.02 -5.07 -17.71
CA VAL A 87 -1.07 -5.97 -18.18
C VAL A 87 -2.46 -5.47 -17.76
N SER A 88 -3.51 -6.09 -18.28
CA SER A 88 -4.90 -5.73 -17.96
C SER A 88 -5.80 -6.95 -18.00
N PHE A 89 -6.85 -6.95 -17.20
CA PHE A 89 -7.94 -7.94 -17.28
C PHE A 89 -8.76 -7.89 -18.59
N SER A 90 -8.51 -6.92 -19.47
CA SER A 90 -9.06 -6.91 -20.82
C SER A 90 -8.40 -7.95 -21.74
N ILE A 91 -7.24 -8.46 -21.37
CA ILE A 91 -6.57 -9.57 -22.04
C ILE A 91 -7.30 -10.87 -21.64
N PRO A 92 -7.61 -11.78 -22.59
CA PRO A 92 -8.21 -13.06 -22.25
C PRO A 92 -7.43 -13.82 -21.17
N GLU A 93 -8.12 -14.50 -20.27
CA GLU A 93 -7.54 -15.10 -19.06
C GLU A 93 -6.34 -16.01 -19.36
N GLU A 94 -6.44 -16.88 -20.35
CA GLU A 94 -5.33 -17.75 -20.75
C GLU A 94 -4.11 -16.98 -21.26
N GLY A 95 -4.32 -15.89 -22.00
CA GLY A 95 -3.27 -15.01 -22.47
C GLY A 95 -2.62 -14.26 -21.32
N LEU A 96 -3.44 -13.71 -20.41
CA LEU A 96 -2.97 -12.98 -19.23
C LEU A 96 -2.15 -13.88 -18.29
N GLN A 97 -2.59 -15.12 -18.09
CA GLN A 97 -1.86 -16.11 -17.28
C GLN A 97 -0.46 -16.38 -17.87
N ARG A 98 -0.36 -16.58 -19.18
CA ARG A 98 0.95 -16.76 -19.84
C ARG A 98 1.86 -15.56 -19.68
N LEU A 99 1.33 -14.34 -19.83
CA LEU A 99 2.10 -13.10 -19.66
C LEU A 99 2.61 -12.94 -18.23
N ILE A 100 1.81 -13.30 -17.21
CA ILE A 100 2.21 -13.26 -15.81
C ILE A 100 3.31 -14.28 -15.52
N LEU A 101 3.18 -15.51 -16.04
CA LEU A 101 4.21 -16.54 -15.89
C LEU A 101 5.50 -16.17 -16.61
N ASP A 102 5.40 -15.58 -17.80
CA ASP A 102 6.57 -15.09 -18.56
C ASP A 102 7.29 -13.98 -17.78
N ALA A 103 6.54 -13.03 -17.20
CA ALA A 103 7.10 -11.99 -16.35
C ALA A 103 7.80 -12.56 -15.09
N ASP A 104 7.20 -13.57 -14.47
CA ASP A 104 7.76 -14.25 -13.30
C ASP A 104 9.11 -14.90 -13.61
N THR A 105 9.29 -15.48 -14.81
CA THR A 105 10.57 -16.08 -15.20
C THR A 105 11.72 -15.08 -15.24
N PHE A 106 11.42 -13.78 -15.37
CA PHE A 106 12.40 -12.70 -15.32
C PHE A 106 12.40 -11.93 -14.00
N GLY A 107 11.62 -12.39 -13.00
CA GLY A 107 11.46 -11.69 -11.74
C GLY A 107 10.79 -10.31 -11.88
N ILE A 108 10.04 -10.09 -12.97
CA ILE A 108 9.39 -8.82 -13.28
C ILE A 108 7.94 -8.87 -12.81
N PRO A 109 7.47 -7.97 -11.92
CA PRO A 109 6.09 -7.99 -11.47
C PRO A 109 5.13 -7.58 -12.60
N ALA A 110 4.06 -8.36 -12.78
CA ALA A 110 2.94 -7.97 -13.63
C ALA A 110 2.16 -6.83 -12.96
N THR A 111 1.98 -5.71 -13.66
CA THR A 111 1.40 -4.49 -13.10
C THR A 111 0.04 -4.20 -13.72
N LEU A 112 -0.98 -4.10 -12.87
CA LEU A 112 -2.35 -3.78 -13.25
C LEU A 112 -2.65 -2.31 -12.98
N ARG A 113 -3.50 -1.69 -13.81
CA ARG A 113 -3.93 -0.30 -13.63
C ARG A 113 -4.85 -0.11 -12.43
N GLY A 114 -5.62 -1.12 -12.06
CA GLY A 114 -6.61 -0.98 -11.00
C GLY A 114 -7.34 -2.29 -10.72
N MET A 115 -8.37 -2.17 -9.90
CA MET A 115 -9.16 -3.29 -9.43
C MET A 115 -10.25 -3.68 -10.43
N VAL A 116 -10.62 -4.97 -10.45
CA VAL A 116 -11.78 -5.49 -11.18
C VAL A 116 -13.04 -4.87 -10.59
N LYS A 117 -13.81 -4.15 -11.40
CA LYS A 117 -15.05 -3.45 -11.02
C LYS A 117 -14.91 -2.54 -9.77
N GLY A 118 -13.69 -2.12 -9.42
CA GLY A 118 -13.43 -1.35 -8.20
C GLY A 118 -13.50 -2.17 -6.91
N ASP A 119 -13.60 -3.49 -6.97
CA ASP A 119 -13.74 -4.39 -5.83
C ASP A 119 -12.44 -5.17 -5.57
N MET A 120 -11.90 -5.06 -4.35
CA MET A 120 -10.67 -5.72 -3.95
C MET A 120 -10.84 -7.24 -3.86
N ARG A 121 -12.00 -7.73 -3.43
CA ARG A 121 -12.27 -9.16 -3.30
C ARG A 121 -12.39 -9.82 -4.68
N GLU A 122 -13.11 -9.19 -5.60
CA GLU A 122 -13.18 -9.65 -6.99
C GLU A 122 -11.79 -9.67 -7.63
N THR A 123 -10.99 -8.63 -7.38
CA THR A 123 -9.62 -8.54 -7.87
C THR A 123 -8.74 -9.66 -7.30
N ALA A 124 -8.78 -9.90 -6.00
CA ALA A 124 -8.02 -10.97 -5.36
C ALA A 124 -8.42 -12.34 -5.92
N ASN A 125 -9.71 -12.61 -6.09
CA ASN A 125 -10.19 -13.85 -6.69
C ASN A 125 -9.74 -14.00 -8.14
N ALA A 126 -9.75 -12.91 -8.93
CA ALA A 126 -9.27 -12.93 -10.31
C ALA A 126 -7.75 -13.22 -10.36
N VAL A 127 -6.96 -12.56 -9.51
CA VAL A 127 -5.51 -12.80 -9.41
C VAL A 127 -5.23 -14.25 -8.96
N LEU A 128 -5.96 -14.77 -7.98
CA LEU A 128 -5.81 -16.14 -7.52
C LEU A 128 -6.05 -17.16 -8.65
N ARG A 129 -7.03 -16.94 -9.53
CA ARG A 129 -7.24 -17.80 -10.69
C ARG A 129 -6.08 -17.74 -11.70
N LEU A 130 -5.48 -16.54 -11.88
CA LEU A 130 -4.38 -16.35 -12.82
C LEU A 130 -3.05 -16.94 -12.32
N VAL A 131 -2.80 -16.88 -11.02
CA VAL A 131 -1.55 -17.35 -10.41
C VAL A 131 -1.57 -18.88 -10.18
N ASN A 132 -2.75 -19.46 -10.25
CA ASN A 132 -3.10 -20.89 -10.18
C ASN A 132 -2.19 -21.82 -9.36
N GLU A 133 -2.33 -23.12 -9.56
CA GLU A 133 -1.85 -24.23 -8.72
C GLU A 133 -0.36 -24.14 -8.30
N ASP A 134 0.47 -23.52 -9.11
CA ASP A 134 1.91 -23.38 -8.85
C ASP A 134 2.27 -22.18 -7.95
N LYS A 135 1.31 -21.28 -7.63
CA LYS A 135 1.52 -20.03 -6.87
C LYS A 135 2.68 -19.18 -7.40
N ARG A 136 2.93 -19.24 -8.71
CA ARG A 136 4.01 -18.52 -9.39
C ARG A 136 3.45 -17.27 -10.07
N GLY A 137 4.23 -16.20 -10.04
CA GLY A 137 3.89 -14.93 -10.64
C GLY A 137 3.48 -13.86 -9.61
N GLY A 138 4.17 -12.74 -9.65
CA GLY A 138 3.85 -11.56 -8.85
C GLY A 138 2.93 -10.61 -9.61
N VAL A 139 1.79 -10.26 -9.01
CA VAL A 139 0.88 -9.25 -9.54
C VAL A 139 0.79 -8.09 -8.57
N GLN A 140 0.98 -6.88 -9.07
CA GLN A 140 0.82 -5.65 -8.29
C GLN A 140 -0.21 -4.73 -8.95
N ILE A 141 -0.84 -3.86 -8.15
CA ILE A 141 -1.76 -2.83 -8.63
C ILE A 141 -1.09 -1.49 -8.45
N ASP A 142 -0.72 -0.83 -9.53
CA ASP A 142 -0.12 0.50 -9.50
C ASP A 142 -0.68 1.40 -10.61
N PRO A 143 -1.80 2.10 -10.32
CA PRO A 143 -2.40 3.02 -11.28
C PRO A 143 -1.49 4.22 -11.60
N LYS A 144 -0.61 4.62 -10.66
CA LYS A 144 0.30 5.76 -10.86
C LYS A 144 1.37 5.43 -11.89
N ALA A 145 1.92 4.22 -11.88
CA ALA A 145 2.92 3.77 -12.82
C ALA A 145 2.42 3.85 -14.28
N PHE A 146 1.13 3.54 -14.53
CA PHE A 146 0.54 3.70 -15.86
C PHE A 146 0.60 5.14 -16.37
N GLY A 147 0.36 6.12 -15.48
CA GLY A 147 0.47 7.55 -15.81
C GLY A 147 1.93 7.98 -15.97
N THR A 148 2.80 7.58 -15.06
CA THR A 148 4.23 7.94 -15.04
C THR A 148 4.93 7.50 -16.32
N TYR A 149 4.66 6.28 -16.78
CA TYR A 149 5.31 5.72 -17.98
C TYR A 149 4.45 5.87 -19.25
N GLY A 150 3.32 6.57 -19.19
CA GLY A 150 2.45 6.84 -20.33
C GLY A 150 1.91 5.57 -20.99
N ILE A 151 1.48 4.58 -20.20
CA ILE A 151 0.99 3.29 -20.70
C ILE A 151 -0.44 3.43 -21.22
N ASN A 152 -0.60 3.43 -22.52
CA ASN A 152 -1.89 3.54 -23.22
C ASN A 152 -2.36 2.21 -23.84
N ALA A 153 -1.45 1.28 -24.02
CA ALA A 153 -1.72 -0.05 -24.57
C ALA A 153 -0.99 -1.11 -23.75
N VAL A 154 -1.58 -2.30 -23.65
CA VAL A 154 -1.02 -3.46 -22.97
C VAL A 154 -1.09 -4.69 -23.90
N PRO A 155 -0.15 -5.66 -23.76
CA PRO A 155 0.94 -5.66 -22.81
C PRO A 155 2.04 -4.63 -23.13
N ALA A 156 2.75 -4.15 -22.11
CA ALA A 156 3.87 -3.24 -22.29
C ALA A 156 4.96 -3.51 -21.24
N LEU A 157 6.21 -3.53 -21.68
CA LEU A 157 7.40 -3.60 -20.82
C LEU A 157 7.94 -2.19 -20.59
N VAL A 158 8.30 -1.89 -19.36
CA VAL A 158 9.12 -0.73 -19.00
C VAL A 158 10.36 -1.21 -18.29
N VAL A 159 11.54 -0.77 -18.74
CA VAL A 159 12.82 -0.98 -18.07
C VAL A 159 13.29 0.37 -17.55
N THR A 160 13.71 0.45 -16.28
CA THR A 160 14.09 1.71 -15.62
C THR A 160 15.57 1.71 -15.23
N CYS A 161 16.20 2.86 -15.33
CA CYS A 161 17.60 3.07 -14.93
C CYS A 161 17.86 4.54 -14.65
N ASP A 162 18.48 4.88 -13.52
CA ASP A 162 18.99 6.22 -13.19
C ASP A 162 18.04 7.38 -13.56
N GLY A 163 16.75 7.24 -13.27
CA GLY A 163 15.73 8.26 -13.56
C GLY A 163 15.25 8.30 -15.01
N ARG A 164 15.74 7.39 -15.89
CA ARG A 164 15.29 7.18 -17.26
C ARG A 164 14.51 5.88 -17.38
N TYR A 165 13.86 5.68 -18.50
CA TYR A 165 13.18 4.43 -18.81
C TYR A 165 13.02 4.19 -20.31
N ASP A 166 13.03 2.93 -20.69
CA ASP A 166 12.59 2.47 -22.00
C ASP A 166 11.22 1.79 -21.91
N ARG A 167 10.42 1.98 -22.94
CA ARG A 167 9.08 1.39 -23.03
C ARG A 167 8.90 0.68 -24.35
N ILE A 168 8.50 -0.59 -24.28
CA ILE A 168 8.08 -1.38 -25.43
C ILE A 168 6.65 -1.84 -25.23
N ALA A 169 5.74 -1.49 -26.12
CA ALA A 169 4.34 -1.91 -26.11
C ALA A 169 4.07 -2.84 -27.30
N GLY A 170 3.25 -3.85 -27.06
CA GLY A 170 2.85 -4.82 -28.09
C GLY A 170 2.96 -6.27 -27.62
N ASN A 171 2.39 -7.17 -28.38
CA ASN A 171 2.38 -8.60 -28.07
C ASN A 171 3.70 -9.27 -28.51
N LEU A 172 4.80 -8.82 -27.93
CA LEU A 172 6.13 -9.43 -28.10
C LEU A 172 6.39 -10.40 -26.95
N ALA A 173 7.17 -11.45 -27.20
CA ALA A 173 7.72 -12.25 -26.11
C ALA A 173 8.57 -11.35 -25.21
N LEU A 174 8.46 -11.51 -23.89
CA LEU A 174 9.12 -10.62 -22.94
C LEU A 174 10.65 -10.62 -23.10
N ARG A 175 11.24 -11.79 -23.39
CA ARG A 175 12.66 -11.93 -23.73
C ARG A 175 13.03 -11.08 -24.95
N GLU A 176 12.22 -11.09 -26.00
CA GLU A 176 12.45 -10.28 -27.19
C GLU A 176 12.37 -8.79 -26.89
N ALA A 177 11.37 -8.38 -26.11
CA ALA A 177 11.25 -6.99 -25.66
C ALA A 177 12.47 -6.54 -24.85
N LEU A 178 12.93 -7.36 -23.90
CA LEU A 178 14.17 -7.10 -23.13
C LEU A 178 15.39 -7.03 -24.04
N THR A 179 15.50 -7.91 -25.02
CA THR A 179 16.62 -7.91 -25.99
C THR A 179 16.65 -6.61 -26.79
N LYS A 180 15.50 -6.11 -27.25
CA LYS A 180 15.42 -4.83 -27.98
C LYS A 180 15.89 -3.65 -27.10
N VAL A 181 15.53 -3.63 -25.82
CA VAL A 181 16.05 -2.63 -24.88
C VAL A 181 17.56 -2.80 -24.68
N ALA A 182 18.03 -4.04 -24.53
CA ALA A 182 19.47 -4.35 -24.35
C ALA A 182 20.33 -3.92 -25.53
N GLU A 183 19.79 -3.92 -26.75
CA GLU A 183 20.48 -3.57 -28.00
C GLU A 183 20.54 -2.05 -28.21
N SER A 184 19.46 -1.31 -27.93
CA SER A 184 19.35 0.08 -28.38
C SER A 184 18.66 1.03 -27.37
N GLY A 185 18.28 0.53 -26.18
CA GLY A 185 17.61 1.34 -25.15
C GLY A 185 18.57 2.20 -24.34
N ASP A 186 18.00 3.24 -23.71
CA ASP A 186 18.72 4.06 -22.72
C ASP A 186 19.08 3.25 -21.46
N CYS A 187 18.29 2.23 -21.13
CA CYS A 187 18.48 1.32 -20.00
C CYS A 187 19.04 -0.05 -20.43
N ALA A 188 19.84 -0.07 -21.49
CA ALA A 188 20.40 -1.29 -22.08
C ALA A 188 21.15 -2.16 -21.06
N ASP A 189 21.93 -1.57 -20.15
CA ASP A 189 22.69 -2.30 -19.14
C ASP A 189 21.76 -3.02 -18.14
N THR A 190 20.68 -2.37 -17.75
CA THR A 190 19.67 -2.98 -16.88
C THR A 190 18.98 -4.16 -17.57
N ALA A 191 18.61 -4.00 -18.84
CA ALA A 191 17.98 -5.08 -19.61
C ALA A 191 18.94 -6.27 -19.80
N ARG A 192 20.22 -6.01 -20.08
CA ARG A 192 21.25 -7.06 -20.14
C ARG A 192 21.42 -7.79 -18.83
N ALA A 193 21.41 -7.06 -17.70
CA ALA A 193 21.51 -7.67 -16.37
C ALA A 193 20.33 -8.59 -16.07
N ILE A 194 19.10 -8.18 -16.43
CA ILE A 194 17.89 -9.00 -16.26
C ILE A 194 18.00 -10.27 -17.13
N LEU A 195 18.37 -10.14 -18.40
CA LEU A 195 18.53 -11.28 -19.30
C LEU A 195 19.61 -12.26 -18.82
N ALA A 196 20.73 -11.75 -18.29
CA ALA A 196 21.82 -12.59 -17.77
C ALA A 196 21.45 -13.34 -16.49
N ALA A 197 20.61 -12.75 -15.64
CA ALA A 197 20.11 -13.38 -14.42
C ALA A 197 19.08 -14.50 -14.70
N HIS A 198 18.49 -14.50 -15.90
CA HIS A 198 17.41 -15.44 -16.27
C HIS A 198 17.67 -16.02 -17.68
N PRO A 199 18.68 -16.91 -17.83
CA PRO A 199 19.13 -17.48 -19.09
C PRO A 199 18.07 -18.35 -19.80
#